data_5f63245abcc5f7a00abd85af68916839
#
_entry.id   5f63245abcc5f7a00abd85af68916839
#
_cell.length_a   1.000
_cell.length_b   1.000
_cell.length_c   1.000
_cell.angle_alpha   90.00
_cell.angle_beta   90.00
_cell.angle_gamma   90.00
#
_symmetry.space_group_name_H-M   'P 1'
#
loop_
_entity.id
_entity.type
_entity.pdbx_description
1 polymer ?
#
loop_
_entity_poly.entity_id
_entity_poly.type
_entity_poly.pdbx_seq_one_letter_code
_entity_poly.pdbx_strand_id
1 'polypeptide(L)'
;MAASAVTARYGTLHNTSMAVVSLGMIVVAIVHFLSNPANAPTLSLNDPRFALFLMLAMAMLYYVFQGVTRTLNREPQVVIDHDGIRLGFGRNKSFTWDDIVWVRLRRLALRPQLEIGLADQAFITANLRLSMWSFDDSLRPVRGQPTTLLVRDNGLDTKSSAMLDAVRSFRPNLVK
;
A
#
# COMPACT_ATOMS: atom_id res chain seq x y z
N MET A 1 17.03 -22.39 -16.16
CA MET A 1 16.69 -22.17 -14.73
C MET A 1 15.18 -22.24 -14.62
N ALA A 2 14.64 -23.04 -13.69
CA ALA A 2 13.19 -23.07 -13.48
C ALA A 2 12.74 -21.73 -12.89
N ALA A 3 11.69 -21.13 -13.46
CA ALA A 3 11.09 -19.92 -12.93
C ALA A 3 10.51 -20.24 -11.54
N SER A 4 10.90 -19.48 -10.52
CA SER A 4 10.40 -19.65 -9.16
C SER A 4 9.27 -18.69 -8.89
N ALA A 5 8.18 -19.19 -8.32
CA ALA A 5 7.07 -18.34 -7.87
C ALA A 5 7.57 -17.35 -6.81
N VAL A 6 7.12 -16.11 -6.90
CA VAL A 6 7.42 -15.06 -5.92
C VAL A 6 6.14 -14.72 -5.17
N THR A 7 6.27 -14.68 -3.84
CA THR A 7 5.17 -14.34 -2.94
C THR A 7 5.60 -13.17 -2.08
N ALA A 8 4.89 -12.05 -2.16
CA ALA A 8 5.07 -10.89 -1.31
C ALA A 8 3.97 -10.82 -0.24
N ARG A 9 4.38 -10.56 0.99
CA ARG A 9 3.50 -10.39 2.15
C ARG A 9 3.77 -9.04 2.81
N TYR A 10 2.93 -8.65 3.74
CA TYR A 10 3.25 -7.48 4.57
C TYR A 10 4.50 -7.73 5.43
N GLY A 11 5.48 -6.85 5.27
CA GLY A 11 6.73 -6.89 6.05
C GLY A 11 6.48 -6.48 7.50
N THR A 12 6.77 -7.38 8.45
CA THR A 12 6.49 -7.12 9.88
C THR A 12 7.25 -5.92 10.41
N LEU A 13 8.55 -5.81 10.12
CA LEU A 13 9.39 -4.73 10.66
C LEU A 13 8.87 -3.34 10.25
N HIS A 14 8.56 -3.13 8.97
CA HIS A 14 8.10 -1.84 8.49
C HIS A 14 6.74 -1.46 9.10
N ASN A 15 5.79 -2.38 9.09
CA ASN A 15 4.43 -2.09 9.57
C ASN A 15 4.38 -1.96 11.10
N THR A 16 5.15 -2.76 11.85
CA THR A 16 5.28 -2.60 13.30
C THR A 16 5.95 -1.27 13.65
N SER A 17 7.05 -0.91 12.98
CA SER A 17 7.71 0.38 13.24
C SER A 17 6.78 1.55 12.93
N MET A 18 6.00 1.49 11.86
CA MET A 18 5.00 2.51 11.53
C MET A 18 3.97 2.67 12.67
N ALA A 19 3.44 1.57 13.21
CA ALA A 19 2.49 1.60 14.31
C ALA A 19 3.12 2.18 15.59
N VAL A 20 4.32 1.72 15.96
CA VAL A 20 5.02 2.14 17.19
C VAL A 20 5.40 3.62 17.12
N VAL A 21 5.95 4.09 16.01
CA VAL A 21 6.33 5.50 15.83
C VAL A 21 5.08 6.39 15.89
N SER A 22 4.01 6.00 15.21
CA SER A 22 2.77 6.78 15.22
C SER A 22 2.14 6.86 16.62
N LEU A 23 2.12 5.75 17.36
CA LEU A 23 1.66 5.73 18.75
C LEU A 23 2.56 6.60 19.64
N GLY A 24 3.89 6.48 19.47
CA GLY A 24 4.86 7.28 20.21
C GLY A 24 4.67 8.78 20.00
N MET A 25 4.37 9.22 18.78
CA MET A 25 4.09 10.63 18.48
C MET A 25 2.84 11.13 19.21
N ILE A 26 1.78 10.33 19.28
CA ILE A 26 0.57 10.68 20.07
C ILE A 26 0.92 10.83 21.55
N VAL A 27 1.65 9.86 22.11
CA VAL A 27 2.05 9.87 23.52
C VAL A 27 2.90 11.12 23.84
N VAL A 28 3.89 11.42 22.99
CA VAL A 28 4.74 12.61 23.16
C VAL A 28 3.92 13.89 23.13
N ALA A 29 2.97 14.01 22.21
CA ALA A 29 2.09 15.18 22.14
C ALA A 29 1.22 15.34 23.39
N ILE A 30 0.64 14.25 23.89
CA ILE A 30 -0.16 14.27 25.13
C ILE A 30 0.71 14.67 26.32
N VAL A 31 1.88 14.04 26.49
CA VAL A 31 2.81 14.38 27.58
C VAL A 31 3.25 15.83 27.51
N HIS A 32 3.54 16.35 26.32
CA HIS A 32 3.90 17.75 26.13
C HIS A 32 2.79 18.70 26.62
N PHE A 33 1.54 18.45 26.29
CA PHE A 33 0.42 19.27 26.74
C PHE A 33 0.17 19.17 28.26
N LEU A 34 0.33 17.99 28.83
CA LEU A 34 0.19 17.78 30.27
C LEU A 34 1.32 18.49 31.07
N SER A 35 2.54 18.50 30.50
CA SER A 35 3.68 19.15 31.13
C SER A 35 3.69 20.67 30.99
N ASN A 36 2.96 21.21 30.01
CA ASN A 36 2.91 22.65 29.70
C ASN A 36 1.45 23.14 29.60
N PRO A 37 0.69 23.14 30.70
CA PRO A 37 -0.75 23.45 30.67
C PRO A 37 -1.06 24.86 30.15
N ALA A 38 -0.14 25.80 30.31
CA ALA A 38 -0.30 27.18 29.78
C ALA A 38 -0.32 27.22 28.24
N ASN A 39 0.30 26.24 27.57
CA ASN A 39 0.34 26.11 26.12
C ASN A 39 -0.64 25.06 25.58
N ALA A 40 -1.32 24.34 26.47
CA ALA A 40 -2.27 23.33 26.05
C ALA A 40 -3.47 23.97 25.33
N PRO A 41 -3.94 23.38 24.23
CA PRO A 41 -5.12 23.88 23.55
C PRO A 41 -6.36 23.70 24.43
N THR A 42 -7.30 24.59 24.31
CA THR A 42 -8.61 24.40 24.93
C THR A 42 -9.36 23.28 24.24
N LEU A 43 -10.05 22.42 25.00
CA LEU A 43 -10.82 21.29 24.46
C LEU A 43 -12.08 21.79 23.71
N SER A 44 -11.86 22.57 22.66
CA SER A 44 -12.90 23.13 21.80
C SER A 44 -12.50 23.09 20.36
N LEU A 45 -13.43 22.73 19.49
CA LEU A 45 -13.19 22.74 18.04
C LEU A 45 -13.00 24.17 17.49
N ASN A 46 -13.39 25.20 18.26
CA ASN A 46 -13.13 26.59 17.89
C ASN A 46 -11.66 27.00 18.17
N ASP A 47 -10.91 26.22 18.96
CA ASP A 47 -9.49 26.43 19.14
C ASP A 47 -8.75 25.76 17.97
N PRO A 48 -8.07 26.52 17.08
CA PRO A 48 -7.38 25.95 15.93
C PRO A 48 -6.24 24.99 16.32
N ARG A 49 -5.66 25.15 17.52
CA ARG A 49 -4.61 24.27 18.04
C ARG A 49 -5.20 22.91 18.40
N PHE A 50 -6.38 22.88 19.01
CA PHE A 50 -7.08 21.64 19.32
C PHE A 50 -7.56 20.93 18.05
N ALA A 51 -8.14 21.66 17.10
CA ALA A 51 -8.57 21.12 15.83
C ALA A 51 -7.39 20.47 15.05
N LEU A 52 -6.23 21.16 15.02
CA LEU A 52 -5.03 20.62 14.40
C LEU A 52 -4.51 19.38 15.13
N PHE A 53 -4.45 19.42 16.46
CA PHE A 53 -4.04 18.24 17.25
C PHE A 53 -4.96 17.05 17.00
N LEU A 54 -6.26 17.26 17.00
CA LEU A 54 -7.24 16.21 16.75
C LEU A 54 -7.06 15.58 15.34
N MET A 55 -6.86 16.43 14.33
CA MET A 55 -6.63 15.96 12.97
C MET A 55 -5.34 15.13 12.86
N LEU A 56 -4.25 15.58 13.48
CA LEU A 56 -2.98 14.85 13.51
C LEU A 56 -3.12 13.54 14.30
N ALA A 57 -3.80 13.56 15.45
CA ALA A 57 -4.04 12.38 16.26
C ALA A 57 -4.86 11.33 15.49
N MET A 58 -5.91 11.75 14.78
CA MET A 58 -6.69 10.84 13.92
C MET A 58 -5.83 10.24 12.80
N ALA A 59 -4.98 11.04 12.15
CA ALA A 59 -4.06 10.55 11.15
C ALA A 59 -3.06 9.53 11.73
N MET A 60 -2.49 9.80 12.91
CA MET A 60 -1.58 8.86 13.58
C MET A 60 -2.30 7.58 14.02
N LEU A 61 -3.50 7.68 14.57
CA LEU A 61 -4.31 6.50 14.93
C LEU A 61 -4.63 5.64 13.71
N TYR A 62 -4.90 6.27 12.56
CA TYR A 62 -5.05 5.53 11.31
C TYR A 62 -3.78 4.75 10.95
N TYR A 63 -2.58 5.33 11.08
CA TYR A 63 -1.33 4.63 10.83
C TYR A 63 -1.04 3.52 11.87
N VAL A 64 -1.43 3.71 13.13
CA VAL A 64 -1.38 2.65 14.15
C VAL A 64 -2.27 1.49 13.73
N PHE A 65 -3.53 1.76 13.40
CA PHE A 65 -4.47 0.74 12.97
C PHE A 65 -3.98 -0.01 11.72
N GLN A 66 -3.52 0.73 10.70
CA GLN A 66 -2.99 0.15 9.48
C GLN A 66 -1.73 -0.70 9.73
N GLY A 67 -0.82 -0.22 10.57
CA GLY A 67 0.40 -0.94 10.93
C GLY A 67 0.10 -2.25 11.68
N VAL A 68 -0.82 -2.22 12.62
CA VAL A 68 -1.24 -3.41 13.38
C VAL A 68 -1.94 -4.41 12.46
N THR A 69 -2.93 -3.98 11.68
CA THR A 69 -3.68 -4.87 10.80
C THR A 69 -2.78 -5.54 9.75
N ARG A 70 -1.84 -4.79 9.16
CA ARG A 70 -0.87 -5.34 8.20
C ARG A 70 0.14 -6.28 8.86
N THR A 71 0.57 -6.01 10.10
CA THR A 71 1.48 -6.89 10.83
C THR A 71 0.81 -8.23 11.17
N LEU A 72 -0.47 -8.22 11.49
CA LEU A 72 -1.24 -9.42 11.81
C LEU A 72 -1.67 -10.19 10.56
N ASN A 73 -1.82 -9.51 9.42
CA ASN A 73 -2.20 -10.16 8.16
C ASN A 73 -1.00 -10.86 7.53
N ARG A 74 -1.03 -12.19 7.55
CA ARG A 74 0.01 -13.06 6.97
C ARG A 74 -0.33 -13.59 5.58
N GLU A 75 -1.49 -13.23 5.05
CA GLU A 75 -1.89 -13.65 3.71
C GLU A 75 -0.98 -13.05 2.63
N PRO A 76 -0.72 -13.78 1.54
CA PRO A 76 -0.02 -13.27 0.39
C PRO A 76 -0.75 -12.06 -0.20
N GLN A 77 -0.02 -10.96 -0.39
CA GLN A 77 -0.58 -9.74 -0.98
C GLN A 77 -0.28 -9.65 -2.49
N VAL A 78 0.84 -10.21 -2.93
CA VAL A 78 1.16 -10.39 -4.35
C VAL A 78 1.74 -11.78 -4.52
N VAL A 79 1.21 -12.54 -5.46
CA VAL A 79 1.76 -13.84 -5.89
C VAL A 79 1.95 -13.80 -7.39
N ILE A 80 3.16 -14.10 -7.83
CA ILE A 80 3.53 -14.18 -9.24
C ILE A 80 3.99 -15.62 -9.49
N ASP A 81 3.24 -16.34 -10.29
CA ASP A 81 3.48 -17.76 -10.56
C ASP A 81 3.23 -18.11 -12.04
N HIS A 82 3.16 -19.41 -12.35
CA HIS A 82 2.95 -19.91 -13.72
C HIS A 82 1.57 -19.53 -14.30
N ASP A 83 0.58 -19.27 -13.46
CA ASP A 83 -0.79 -18.93 -13.90
C ASP A 83 -0.96 -17.44 -14.17
N GLY A 84 -0.16 -16.60 -13.48
CA GLY A 84 -0.28 -15.15 -13.62
C GLY A 84 0.12 -14.36 -12.38
N ILE A 85 -0.61 -13.27 -12.14
CA ILE A 85 -0.41 -12.38 -10.99
C ILE A 85 -1.69 -12.37 -10.15
N ARG A 86 -1.57 -12.77 -8.88
CA ARG A 86 -2.65 -12.65 -7.90
C ARG A 86 -2.36 -11.53 -6.92
N LEU A 87 -3.36 -10.68 -6.70
CA LEU A 87 -3.30 -9.56 -5.79
C LEU A 87 -4.31 -9.77 -4.64
N GLY A 88 -3.82 -9.77 -3.41
CA GLY A 88 -4.63 -9.81 -2.19
C GLY A 88 -5.19 -8.43 -1.88
N PHE A 89 -4.54 -7.66 -1.04
CA PHE A 89 -4.94 -6.31 -0.62
C PHE A 89 -6.44 -6.21 -0.25
N GLY A 90 -6.96 -7.27 0.41
CA GLY A 90 -8.36 -7.37 0.79
C GLY A 90 -9.33 -7.69 -0.34
N ARG A 91 -8.86 -8.09 -1.53
CA ARG A 91 -9.71 -8.26 -2.73
C ARG A 91 -9.58 -9.57 -3.48
N ASN A 92 -8.51 -10.33 -3.27
CA ASN A 92 -8.23 -11.62 -3.91
C ASN A 92 -8.50 -11.62 -5.43
N LYS A 93 -7.77 -10.77 -6.16
CA LYS A 93 -7.89 -10.67 -7.62
C LYS A 93 -6.79 -11.44 -8.30
N SER A 94 -7.17 -12.20 -9.32
CA SER A 94 -6.26 -13.00 -10.14
C SER A 94 -6.31 -12.49 -11.58
N PHE A 95 -5.15 -12.30 -12.16
CA PHE A 95 -4.94 -11.97 -13.57
C PHE A 95 -4.13 -13.08 -14.20
N THR A 96 -4.67 -13.70 -15.23
CA THR A 96 -3.89 -14.63 -16.06
C THR A 96 -2.88 -13.87 -16.90
N TRP A 97 -1.87 -14.56 -17.40
CA TRP A 97 -0.90 -13.92 -18.29
C TRP A 97 -1.52 -13.34 -19.57
N ASP A 98 -2.67 -13.87 -20.00
CA ASP A 98 -3.39 -13.40 -21.19
C ASP A 98 -4.16 -12.09 -20.92
N ASP A 99 -4.48 -11.81 -19.65
CA ASP A 99 -5.10 -10.53 -19.24
C ASP A 99 -4.08 -9.40 -19.18
N ILE A 100 -2.77 -9.72 -19.17
CA ILE A 100 -1.70 -8.75 -18.96
C ILE A 100 -1.03 -8.41 -20.29
N VAL A 101 -1.04 -7.14 -20.65
CA VAL A 101 -0.44 -6.63 -21.89
C VAL A 101 1.02 -6.27 -21.69
N TRP A 102 1.37 -5.72 -20.54
CA TRP A 102 2.74 -5.35 -20.20
C TRP A 102 2.91 -5.14 -18.70
N VAL A 103 4.16 -5.27 -18.24
CA VAL A 103 4.57 -4.98 -16.86
C VAL A 103 5.87 -4.17 -16.89
N ARG A 104 5.96 -3.13 -16.09
CA ARG A 104 7.18 -2.30 -15.98
C ARG A 104 7.36 -1.74 -14.59
N LEU A 105 8.57 -1.23 -14.31
CA LEU A 105 8.82 -0.41 -13.14
C LEU A 105 8.61 1.07 -13.48
N ARG A 106 7.72 1.71 -12.75
CA ARG A 106 7.55 3.16 -12.79
C ARG A 106 8.22 3.79 -11.57
N ARG A 107 9.11 4.74 -11.79
CA ARG A 107 9.68 5.54 -10.71
C ARG A 107 8.72 6.67 -10.38
N LEU A 108 8.03 6.56 -9.25
CA LEU A 108 7.25 7.65 -8.66
C LEU A 108 7.90 8.05 -7.35
N ALA A 109 8.26 9.35 -7.22
CA ALA A 109 8.75 9.94 -5.97
C ALA A 109 9.82 9.08 -5.25
N LEU A 110 10.95 8.81 -5.88
CA LEU A 110 12.13 8.12 -5.33
C LEU A 110 12.00 6.60 -5.11
N ARG A 111 10.84 5.99 -5.33
CA ARG A 111 10.67 4.54 -5.18
C ARG A 111 10.13 3.91 -6.46
N PRO A 112 10.71 2.81 -6.93
CA PRO A 112 10.14 2.05 -8.03
C PRO A 112 8.84 1.38 -7.58
N GLN A 113 7.85 1.37 -8.44
CA GLN A 113 6.56 0.72 -8.24
C GLN A 113 6.26 -0.16 -9.43
N LEU A 114 5.62 -1.31 -9.20
CA LEU A 114 5.26 -2.21 -10.28
C LEU A 114 3.99 -1.70 -10.96
N GLU A 115 4.07 -1.44 -12.24
CA GLU A 115 2.95 -0.99 -13.07
C GLU A 115 2.55 -2.14 -14.01
N ILE A 116 1.27 -2.50 -13.99
CA ILE A 116 0.70 -3.62 -14.74
C ILE A 116 -0.34 -3.06 -15.71
N GLY A 117 -0.13 -3.25 -16.99
CA GLY A 117 -1.10 -2.93 -18.03
C GLY A 117 -2.01 -4.11 -18.30
N LEU A 118 -3.33 -3.93 -18.19
CA LEU A 118 -4.35 -4.94 -18.41
C LEU A 118 -5.02 -4.76 -19.77
N ALA A 119 -5.48 -5.86 -20.35
CA ALA A 119 -6.25 -5.84 -21.61
C ALA A 119 -7.66 -5.27 -21.41
N ASP A 120 -8.30 -5.56 -20.28
CA ASP A 120 -9.68 -5.17 -20.01
C ASP A 120 -9.78 -3.96 -19.07
N GLN A 121 -10.46 -2.89 -19.56
CA GLN A 121 -10.78 -1.71 -18.78
C GLN A 121 -11.92 -1.95 -17.78
N ALA A 122 -12.86 -2.82 -18.10
CA ALA A 122 -14.05 -3.06 -17.27
C ALA A 122 -13.66 -3.57 -15.87
N PHE A 123 -12.59 -4.35 -15.79
CA PHE A 123 -12.04 -4.84 -14.53
C PHE A 123 -11.66 -3.69 -13.57
N ILE A 124 -10.95 -2.68 -14.07
CA ILE A 124 -10.50 -1.53 -13.27
C ILE A 124 -11.70 -0.71 -12.81
N THR A 125 -12.64 -0.46 -13.72
CA THR A 125 -13.83 0.35 -13.42
C THR A 125 -14.73 -0.31 -12.39
N ALA A 126 -14.98 -1.61 -12.50
CA ALA A 126 -15.85 -2.35 -11.59
C ALA A 126 -15.26 -2.55 -10.19
N ASN A 127 -13.93 -2.75 -10.11
CA ASN A 127 -13.27 -3.18 -8.87
C ASN A 127 -12.55 -2.08 -8.11
N LEU A 128 -12.18 -0.97 -8.76
CA LEU A 128 -11.42 0.11 -8.14
C LEU A 128 -12.23 1.33 -7.73
N ARG A 129 -13.48 1.48 -8.20
CA ARG A 129 -14.40 2.50 -7.67
C ARG A 129 -14.61 2.36 -6.15
N LEU A 130 -14.60 1.14 -5.64
CA LEU A 130 -14.66 0.87 -4.21
C LEU A 130 -13.34 1.15 -3.47
N SER A 131 -12.20 1.28 -4.19
CA SER A 131 -10.89 1.51 -3.54
C SER A 131 -10.65 2.94 -3.10
N MET A 132 -11.43 3.91 -3.55
CA MET A 132 -11.39 5.26 -2.96
C MET A 132 -11.77 5.26 -1.48
N TRP A 133 -12.49 4.23 -1.01
CA TRP A 133 -12.90 4.04 0.37
C TRP A 133 -12.06 2.98 1.12
N SER A 134 -11.33 2.11 0.41
CA SER A 134 -10.33 1.28 1.06
C SER A 134 -9.07 2.12 1.19
N PHE A 135 -8.75 2.49 2.39
CA PHE A 135 -7.53 3.22 2.76
C PHE A 135 -6.22 2.44 2.48
N ASP A 136 -6.29 1.30 1.79
CA ASP A 136 -5.11 0.58 1.36
C ASP A 136 -4.56 1.15 0.05
N ASP A 137 -3.46 1.89 0.20
CA ASP A 137 -2.76 2.60 -0.85
C ASP A 137 -1.89 1.69 -1.73
N SER A 138 -1.91 0.39 -1.48
CA SER A 138 -0.99 -0.57 -2.11
C SER A 138 -1.38 -0.91 -3.54
N LEU A 139 -2.65 -0.70 -3.92
CA LEU A 139 -3.15 -0.94 -5.27
C LEU A 139 -3.94 0.26 -5.78
N ARG A 140 -3.47 0.90 -6.85
CA ARG A 140 -4.12 2.08 -7.42
C ARG A 140 -4.23 2.04 -8.94
N PRO A 141 -5.32 2.57 -9.53
CA PRO A 141 -5.35 2.88 -10.96
C PRO A 141 -4.40 4.04 -11.27
N VAL A 142 -3.83 4.03 -12.46
CA VAL A 142 -3.01 5.14 -12.94
C VAL A 142 -3.90 6.17 -13.62
N ARG A 143 -3.88 7.40 -13.12
CA ARG A 143 -4.66 8.51 -13.69
C ARG A 143 -4.30 8.72 -15.17
N GLY A 144 -5.30 8.77 -16.03
CA GLY A 144 -5.12 8.92 -17.49
C GLY A 144 -4.75 7.63 -18.21
N GLN A 145 -4.64 6.50 -17.52
CA GLN A 145 -4.39 5.19 -18.10
C GLN A 145 -5.38 4.17 -17.51
N PRO A 146 -6.58 4.09 -18.04
CA PRO A 146 -7.70 3.36 -17.43
C PRO A 146 -7.49 1.84 -17.36
N THR A 147 -6.52 1.30 -18.10
CA THR A 147 -6.18 -0.13 -18.10
C THR A 147 -4.93 -0.45 -17.27
N THR A 148 -4.45 0.48 -16.44
CA THR A 148 -3.18 0.31 -15.74
C THR A 148 -3.36 0.30 -14.24
N LEU A 149 -2.81 -0.72 -13.59
CA LEU A 149 -2.72 -0.87 -12.15
C LEU A 149 -1.31 -0.53 -11.66
N LEU A 150 -1.24 0.13 -10.54
CA LEU A 150 -0.02 0.41 -9.83
C LEU A 150 0.02 -0.39 -8.53
N VAL A 151 1.00 -1.27 -8.40
CA VAL A 151 1.26 -2.04 -7.18
C VAL A 151 2.43 -1.41 -6.45
N ARG A 152 2.19 -0.96 -5.22
CA ARG A 152 3.20 -0.38 -4.35
C ARG A 152 3.76 -1.43 -3.41
N ASP A 153 5.07 -1.45 -3.28
CA ASP A 153 5.77 -2.35 -2.35
C ASP A 153 5.92 -1.75 -0.93
N ASN A 154 5.26 -0.61 -0.66
CA ASN A 154 5.28 0.01 0.65
C ASN A 154 4.69 -0.93 1.71
N GLY A 155 5.54 -1.34 2.64
CA GLY A 155 5.14 -2.25 3.70
C GLY A 155 5.08 -3.72 3.28
N LEU A 156 5.49 -4.08 2.06
CA LEU A 156 5.72 -5.46 1.66
C LEU A 156 7.15 -5.92 2.00
N ASP A 157 7.35 -7.21 2.14
CA ASP A 157 8.64 -7.85 2.35
C ASP A 157 9.46 -7.99 1.05
N THR A 158 8.80 -7.84 -0.10
CA THR A 158 9.37 -8.04 -1.43
C THR A 158 9.32 -6.73 -2.22
N LYS A 159 10.45 -6.35 -2.83
CA LYS A 159 10.58 -5.13 -3.62
C LYS A 159 9.95 -5.28 -5.00
N SER A 160 9.46 -4.17 -5.56
CA SER A 160 8.90 -4.12 -6.93
C SER A 160 9.86 -4.61 -8.01
N SER A 161 11.20 -4.43 -7.83
CA SER A 161 12.21 -4.97 -8.73
C SER A 161 12.23 -6.49 -8.77
N ALA A 162 12.18 -7.14 -7.60
CA ALA A 162 12.13 -8.59 -7.51
C ALA A 162 10.83 -9.17 -8.10
N MET A 163 9.71 -8.46 -7.93
CA MET A 163 8.45 -8.81 -8.58
C MET A 163 8.56 -8.73 -10.11
N LEU A 164 9.21 -7.67 -10.66
CA LEU A 164 9.44 -7.56 -12.09
C LEU A 164 10.36 -8.67 -12.62
N ASP A 165 11.40 -9.02 -11.87
CA ASP A 165 12.31 -10.12 -12.25
C ASP A 165 11.58 -11.47 -12.26
N ALA A 166 10.62 -11.68 -11.35
CA ALA A 166 9.75 -12.84 -11.40
C ALA A 166 8.87 -12.84 -12.67
N VAL A 167 8.24 -11.72 -13.01
CA VAL A 167 7.48 -11.60 -14.27
C VAL A 167 8.37 -11.93 -15.46
N ARG A 168 9.61 -11.37 -15.50
CA ARG A 168 10.57 -11.63 -16.57
C ARG A 168 10.94 -13.11 -16.71
N SER A 169 10.99 -13.84 -15.60
CA SER A 169 11.32 -15.27 -15.62
C SER A 169 10.19 -16.13 -16.19
N PHE A 170 8.92 -15.73 -16.04
CA PHE A 170 7.76 -16.44 -16.58
C PHE A 170 7.37 -15.94 -17.97
N ARG A 171 7.39 -14.62 -18.18
CA ARG A 171 6.91 -13.97 -19.42
C ARG A 171 7.80 -12.76 -19.77
N PRO A 172 9.00 -13.01 -20.33
CA PRO A 172 9.96 -11.94 -20.67
C PRO A 172 9.41 -10.94 -21.70
N ASN A 173 8.51 -11.37 -22.56
CA ASN A 173 7.87 -10.56 -23.60
C ASN A 173 6.90 -9.50 -23.04
N LEU A 174 6.43 -9.62 -21.80
CA LEU A 174 5.54 -8.65 -21.17
C LEU A 174 6.30 -7.53 -20.46
N VAL A 175 7.60 -7.66 -20.24
CA VAL A 175 8.41 -6.67 -19.52
C VAL A 175 8.84 -5.54 -20.48
N LYS A 176 8.49 -4.29 -20.12
CA LYS A 176 8.86 -3.06 -20.84
C LYS A 176 9.85 -2.19 -20.07
#